data_57c73ccece60de3885fd4360d8934afb
#
_entry.id   57c73ccece60de3885fd4360d8934afb
#
_cell.length_a   1.000
_cell.length_b   1.000
_cell.length_c   1.000
_cell.angle_alpha   90.00
_cell.angle_beta   90.00
_cell.angle_gamma   90.00
#
_symmetry.space_group_name_H-M   'P 1'
#
loop_
_entity.id
_entity.type
_entity.pdbx_description
1 polymer ?
#
loop_
_entity_poly.entity_id
_entity_poly.type
_entity_poly.pdbx_seq_one_letter_code
_entity_poly.pdbx_strand_id
1 'polypeptide(L)'
;MNDKYIFLDRDGVINKDNGYVHEWKDFFFIDGVIEALKILKKLNYKFVVVTNQSGIGRGLFTKEQYYKLTELYKKYLLRHGIEFVEIYHCPHAPNKIEDKGCFCRKPNPGMILRAAQDHQIELSDSIMVGDKITDMIAAKNAGIYKRFLLKENLELINHNLVTKSFKSLLEIASFLELNRN
;
A
#
# COMPACT_ATOMS: atom_id res chain seq x y z
N MET A 1 4.57 14.39 -19.84
CA MET A 1 5.19 13.91 -18.59
C MET A 1 4.49 12.61 -18.21
N ASN A 2 5.23 11.54 -17.94
CA ASN A 2 4.62 10.31 -17.47
C ASN A 2 4.03 10.51 -16.06
N ASP A 3 2.86 9.91 -15.81
CA ASP A 3 2.24 9.89 -14.49
C ASP A 3 3.16 9.20 -13.47
N LYS A 4 3.29 9.77 -12.27
CA LYS A 4 4.05 9.18 -11.17
C LYS A 4 3.11 8.42 -10.24
N TYR A 5 3.44 7.19 -9.89
CA TYR A 5 2.58 6.36 -9.05
C TYR A 5 3.23 6.01 -7.71
N ILE A 6 2.41 5.99 -6.67
CA ILE A 6 2.77 5.43 -5.38
C ILE A 6 1.82 4.26 -5.09
N PHE A 7 2.39 3.08 -4.91
CA PHE A 7 1.71 1.91 -4.40
C PHE A 7 1.77 1.94 -2.87
N LEU A 8 0.61 1.77 -2.24
CA LEU A 8 0.47 1.84 -0.79
C LEU A 8 -0.09 0.50 -0.26
N ASP A 9 0.47 -0.06 0.80
CA ASP A 9 -0.32 -1.00 1.61
C ASP A 9 -1.44 -0.23 2.31
N ARG A 10 -2.46 -0.94 2.78
CA ARG A 10 -3.58 -0.36 3.52
C ARG A 10 -3.30 -0.35 5.02
N ASP A 11 -3.21 -1.54 5.60
CA ASP A 11 -3.05 -1.72 7.04
C ASP A 11 -1.60 -1.46 7.45
N GLY A 12 -1.39 -0.55 8.40
CA GLY A 12 -0.05 -0.08 8.80
C GLY A 12 0.53 1.06 7.95
N VAL A 13 -0.15 1.47 6.87
CA VAL A 13 0.25 2.61 6.02
C VAL A 13 -0.84 3.67 5.97
N ILE A 14 -2.08 3.30 5.62
CA ILE A 14 -3.22 4.21 5.54
C ILE A 14 -3.99 4.22 6.87
N ASN A 15 -4.27 3.04 7.40
CA ASN A 15 -4.95 2.88 8.69
C ASN A 15 -4.10 2.07 9.67
N LYS A 16 -4.39 2.24 10.96
CA LYS A 16 -3.77 1.44 12.03
C LYS A 16 -4.09 -0.04 11.80
N ASP A 17 -3.06 -0.89 11.87
CA ASP A 17 -3.20 -2.35 11.75
C ASP A 17 -3.59 -2.93 13.13
N ASN A 18 -4.88 -3.02 13.39
CA ASN A 18 -5.43 -3.63 14.62
C ASN A 18 -5.82 -5.11 14.37
N GLY A 19 -5.33 -5.73 13.29
CA GLY A 19 -5.66 -7.09 12.89
C GLY A 19 -7.07 -7.22 12.27
N TYR A 20 -7.14 -7.65 11.02
CA TYR A 20 -8.38 -7.94 10.30
C TYR A 20 -9.43 -6.83 10.30
N VAL A 21 -9.00 -5.57 10.16
CA VAL A 21 -9.90 -4.40 10.13
C VAL A 21 -10.86 -4.50 8.95
N HIS A 22 -12.16 -4.64 9.23
CA HIS A 22 -13.21 -4.82 8.23
C HIS A 22 -14.49 -4.01 8.51
N GLU A 23 -14.57 -3.31 9.66
CA GLU A 23 -15.66 -2.42 10.01
C GLU A 23 -15.19 -0.98 10.14
N TRP A 24 -16.07 -0.02 9.78
CA TRP A 24 -15.74 1.41 9.85
C TRP A 24 -15.39 1.89 11.26
N LYS A 25 -16.03 1.37 12.29
CA LYS A 25 -15.77 1.74 13.68
C LYS A 25 -14.34 1.41 14.15
N ASP A 26 -13.70 0.42 13.49
CA ASP A 26 -12.34 -0.05 13.82
C ASP A 26 -11.28 0.50 12.85
N PHE A 27 -11.74 1.29 11.85
CA PHE A 27 -10.85 1.87 10.84
C PHE A 27 -10.39 3.26 11.27
N PHE A 28 -9.19 3.33 11.81
CA PHE A 28 -8.57 4.58 12.24
C PHE A 28 -7.45 4.94 11.27
N PHE A 29 -7.57 6.09 10.60
CA PHE A 29 -6.46 6.61 9.81
C PHE A 29 -5.22 6.82 10.70
N ILE A 30 -4.04 6.55 10.14
CA ILE A 30 -2.78 6.89 10.81
C ILE A 30 -2.62 8.41 10.80
N ASP A 31 -2.10 8.96 11.90
CA ASP A 31 -1.92 10.39 12.06
C ASP A 31 -1.04 10.98 10.93
N GLY A 32 -1.46 12.07 10.35
CA GLY A 32 -0.76 12.74 9.24
C GLY A 32 -0.95 12.09 7.85
N VAL A 33 -1.64 10.92 7.73
CA VAL A 33 -1.77 10.24 6.43
C VAL A 33 -2.54 11.07 5.40
N ILE A 34 -3.60 11.77 5.83
CA ILE A 34 -4.40 12.61 4.93
C ILE A 34 -3.59 13.80 4.43
N GLU A 35 -2.81 14.41 5.32
CA GLU A 35 -1.90 15.52 4.97
C GLU A 35 -0.82 15.05 3.98
N ALA A 36 -0.20 13.90 4.27
CA ALA A 36 0.79 13.28 3.40
C ALA A 36 0.24 13.04 1.98
N LEU A 37 -0.95 12.44 1.87
CA LEU A 37 -1.58 12.17 0.57
C LEU A 37 -1.91 13.47 -0.18
N LYS A 38 -2.31 14.54 0.52
CA LYS A 38 -2.51 15.86 -0.10
C LYS A 38 -1.23 16.44 -0.66
N ILE A 39 -0.11 16.37 0.09
CA ILE A 39 1.21 16.82 -0.38
C ILE A 39 1.64 16.01 -1.60
N LEU A 40 1.57 14.68 -1.52
CA LEU A 40 1.95 13.79 -2.62
C LEU A 40 1.09 14.02 -3.87
N LYS A 41 -0.22 14.29 -3.71
CA LYS A 41 -1.09 14.68 -4.83
C LYS A 41 -0.64 15.99 -5.48
N LYS A 42 -0.25 17.01 -4.69
CA LYS A 42 0.30 18.28 -5.21
C LYS A 42 1.62 18.07 -5.97
N LEU A 43 2.36 17.01 -5.64
CA LEU A 43 3.57 16.57 -6.36
C LEU A 43 3.26 15.72 -7.61
N ASN A 44 1.99 15.64 -8.00
CA ASN A 44 1.46 14.89 -9.14
C ASN A 44 1.62 13.35 -9.01
N TYR A 45 1.65 12.83 -7.78
CA TYR A 45 1.57 11.38 -7.58
C TYR A 45 0.12 10.89 -7.61
N LYS A 46 -0.10 9.78 -8.30
CA LYS A 46 -1.33 8.98 -8.29
C LYS A 46 -1.15 7.78 -7.34
N PHE A 47 -2.24 7.34 -6.72
CA PHE A 47 -2.18 6.32 -5.68
C PHE A 47 -2.85 5.04 -6.10
N VAL A 48 -2.19 3.91 -5.88
CA VAL A 48 -2.74 2.56 -6.02
C VAL A 48 -2.58 1.84 -4.68
N VAL A 49 -3.64 1.21 -4.20
CA VAL A 49 -3.58 0.41 -2.96
C VAL A 49 -3.41 -1.06 -3.31
N VAL A 50 -2.47 -1.75 -2.65
CA VAL A 50 -2.22 -3.19 -2.81
C VAL A 50 -2.16 -3.85 -1.43
N THR A 51 -3.21 -4.58 -1.03
CA THR A 51 -3.38 -5.05 0.35
C THR A 51 -3.68 -6.54 0.46
N ASN A 52 -3.07 -7.21 1.44
CA ASN A 52 -3.38 -8.61 1.79
C ASN A 52 -4.56 -8.66 2.76
N GLN A 53 -5.70 -9.21 2.33
CA GLN A 53 -6.94 -9.31 3.10
C GLN A 53 -7.32 -10.77 3.40
N SER A 54 -6.40 -11.48 4.04
CA SER A 54 -6.56 -12.92 4.31
C SER A 54 -7.70 -13.28 5.27
N GLY A 55 -8.27 -12.30 5.98
CA GLY A 55 -9.46 -12.49 6.80
C GLY A 55 -10.64 -13.01 6.00
N ILE A 56 -10.75 -12.66 4.72
CA ILE A 56 -11.77 -13.17 3.80
C ILE A 56 -11.60 -14.68 3.62
N GLY A 57 -10.42 -15.14 3.23
CA GLY A 57 -10.14 -16.57 3.03
C GLY A 57 -10.13 -17.39 4.33
N ARG A 58 -9.99 -16.73 5.48
CA ARG A 58 -10.10 -17.35 6.81
C ARG A 58 -11.54 -17.38 7.34
N GLY A 59 -12.49 -16.75 6.65
CA GLY A 59 -13.88 -16.68 7.09
C GLY A 59 -14.12 -15.73 8.28
N LEU A 60 -13.19 -14.81 8.55
CA LEU A 60 -13.31 -13.83 9.65
C LEU A 60 -14.22 -12.66 9.29
N PHE A 61 -14.32 -12.36 8.01
CA PHE A 61 -15.26 -11.39 7.44
C PHE A 61 -15.50 -11.69 5.96
N THR A 62 -16.61 -11.18 5.42
CA THR A 62 -17.00 -11.46 4.04
C THR A 62 -16.40 -10.46 3.05
N LYS A 63 -16.47 -10.81 1.76
CA LYS A 63 -16.10 -9.87 0.68
C LYS A 63 -16.97 -8.62 0.69
N GLU A 64 -18.25 -8.76 0.98
CA GLU A 64 -19.21 -7.65 1.06
C GLU A 64 -18.84 -6.67 2.18
N GLN A 65 -18.42 -7.19 3.35
CA GLN A 65 -17.93 -6.37 4.46
C GLN A 65 -16.67 -5.61 4.06
N TYR A 66 -15.71 -6.29 3.40
CA TYR A 66 -14.52 -5.65 2.87
C TYR A 66 -14.84 -4.53 1.88
N TYR A 67 -15.72 -4.79 0.90
CA TYR A 67 -16.11 -3.77 -0.08
C TYR A 67 -16.85 -2.60 0.56
N LYS A 68 -17.74 -2.87 1.52
CA LYS A 68 -18.45 -1.83 2.27
C LYS A 68 -17.47 -0.90 3.00
N LEU A 69 -16.48 -1.45 3.70
CA LEU A 69 -15.42 -0.66 4.34
C LEU A 69 -14.63 0.13 3.31
N THR A 70 -14.24 -0.52 2.20
CA THR A 70 -13.48 0.11 1.12
C THR A 70 -14.19 1.34 0.57
N GLU A 71 -15.48 1.25 0.28
CA GLU A 71 -16.26 2.39 -0.19
C GLU A 71 -16.40 3.51 0.86
N LEU A 72 -16.47 3.18 2.14
CA LEU A 72 -16.55 4.17 3.21
C LEU A 72 -15.27 5.00 3.31
N TYR A 73 -14.09 4.37 3.36
CA TYR A 73 -12.85 5.15 3.45
C TYR A 73 -12.50 5.86 2.13
N LYS A 74 -12.84 5.31 0.96
CA LYS A 74 -12.74 6.02 -0.33
C LYS A 74 -13.58 7.30 -0.32
N LYS A 75 -14.85 7.23 0.09
CA LYS A 75 -15.74 8.39 0.20
C LYS A 75 -15.21 9.41 1.21
N TYR A 76 -14.64 8.96 2.33
CA TYR A 76 -14.02 9.83 3.30
C TYR A 76 -12.83 10.59 2.71
N LEU A 77 -11.90 9.88 2.05
CA LEU A 77 -10.72 10.49 1.41
C LEU A 77 -11.10 11.43 0.26
N LEU A 78 -12.13 11.09 -0.52
CA LEU A 78 -12.62 11.95 -1.59
C LEU A 78 -13.09 13.32 -1.07
N ARG A 79 -13.72 13.39 0.12
CA ARG A 79 -14.09 14.67 0.77
C ARG A 79 -12.86 15.51 1.12
N HIS A 80 -11.70 14.89 1.27
CA HIS A 80 -10.42 15.57 1.47
C HIS A 80 -9.67 15.84 0.15
N GLY A 81 -10.32 15.57 -0.99
CA GLY A 81 -9.75 15.76 -2.32
C GLY A 81 -8.73 14.68 -2.72
N ILE A 82 -8.74 13.52 -2.05
CA ILE A 82 -7.84 12.39 -2.32
C ILE A 82 -8.63 11.28 -3.00
N GLU A 83 -8.07 10.78 -4.11
CA GLU A 83 -8.66 9.70 -4.89
C GLU A 83 -7.61 8.63 -5.19
N PHE A 84 -7.99 7.37 -5.09
CA PHE A 84 -7.16 6.26 -5.51
C PHE A 84 -7.52 5.87 -6.95
N VAL A 85 -6.50 5.59 -7.76
CA VAL A 85 -6.67 5.05 -9.11
C VAL A 85 -7.41 3.72 -9.03
N GLU A 86 -6.93 2.81 -8.16
CA GLU A 86 -7.57 1.53 -7.91
C GLU A 86 -7.08 0.91 -6.58
N ILE A 87 -7.85 -0.05 -6.05
CA ILE A 87 -7.53 -0.80 -4.83
C ILE A 87 -7.55 -2.28 -5.14
N TYR A 88 -6.36 -2.88 -5.17
CA TYR A 88 -6.16 -4.32 -5.36
C TYR A 88 -6.04 -5.03 -4.01
N HIS A 89 -6.73 -6.15 -3.85
CA HIS A 89 -6.63 -6.93 -2.64
C HIS A 89 -6.44 -8.42 -2.94
N CYS A 90 -5.72 -9.11 -2.05
CA CYS A 90 -5.63 -10.56 -2.05
C CYS A 90 -6.51 -11.13 -0.93
N PRO A 91 -7.59 -11.85 -1.24
CA PRO A 91 -8.47 -12.43 -0.24
C PRO A 91 -7.96 -13.75 0.34
N HIS A 92 -6.93 -14.36 -0.24
CA HIS A 92 -6.52 -15.72 0.06
C HIS A 92 -5.79 -15.80 1.41
N ALA A 93 -6.11 -16.83 2.20
CA ALA A 93 -5.35 -17.19 3.38
C ALA A 93 -4.06 -17.92 2.97
N PRO A 94 -2.93 -17.74 3.66
CA PRO A 94 -1.76 -18.58 3.45
C PRO A 94 -2.11 -20.01 3.87
N ASN A 95 -1.83 -21.00 3.01
CA ASN A 95 -1.98 -22.40 3.34
C ASN A 95 -0.80 -22.85 4.19
N LYS A 96 -1.05 -23.68 5.20
CA LYS A 96 -0.05 -24.04 6.20
C LYS A 96 0.95 -25.11 5.73
N ILE A 97 0.69 -25.86 4.66
CA ILE A 97 1.42 -27.10 4.37
C ILE A 97 2.28 -27.04 3.09
N GLU A 98 1.88 -26.32 2.02
CA GLU A 98 2.62 -26.30 0.75
C GLU A 98 2.54 -24.95 0.06
N ASP A 99 2.53 -23.87 0.82
CA ASP A 99 2.09 -22.61 0.29
C ASP A 99 3.15 -21.93 -0.57
N LYS A 100 3.08 -22.21 -1.84
CA LYS A 100 3.63 -21.28 -2.84
C LYS A 100 2.79 -19.99 -2.91
N GLY A 101 1.76 -19.84 -2.06
CA GLY A 101 0.83 -18.71 -2.04
C GLY A 101 0.16 -18.47 -3.39
N CYS A 102 -0.98 -17.78 -3.41
CA CYS A 102 -1.52 -17.30 -4.67
C CYS A 102 -0.61 -16.20 -5.24
N PHE A 103 -0.58 -16.05 -6.56
CA PHE A 103 0.24 -15.04 -7.22
C PHE A 103 -0.10 -13.60 -6.80
N CYS A 104 -1.33 -13.33 -6.34
CA CYS A 104 -1.73 -12.00 -5.89
C CYS A 104 -1.26 -11.65 -4.46
N ARG A 105 -0.92 -12.64 -3.59
CA ARG A 105 -0.57 -12.35 -2.21
C ARG A 105 0.87 -11.88 -2.08
N LYS A 106 1.10 -10.68 -1.52
CA LYS A 106 2.45 -10.24 -1.13
C LYS A 106 3.08 -11.26 -0.16
N PRO A 107 4.31 -11.76 -0.39
CA PRO A 107 5.39 -11.15 -1.17
C PRO A 107 5.36 -11.41 -2.69
N ASN A 108 4.35 -12.08 -3.25
CA ASN A 108 4.23 -12.20 -4.69
C ASN A 108 3.80 -10.87 -5.33
N PRO A 109 4.24 -10.56 -6.55
CA PRO A 109 4.06 -9.26 -7.19
C PRO A 109 2.70 -9.07 -7.89
N GLY A 110 1.82 -10.07 -7.86
CA GLY A 110 0.67 -10.16 -8.76
C GLY A 110 -0.28 -8.97 -8.71
N MET A 111 -0.56 -8.38 -7.55
CA MET A 111 -1.40 -7.17 -7.46
C MET A 111 -0.74 -5.96 -8.12
N ILE A 112 0.57 -5.80 -7.93
CA ILE A 112 1.35 -4.69 -8.52
C ILE A 112 1.40 -4.82 -10.03
N LEU A 113 1.71 -6.02 -10.54
CA LEU A 113 1.77 -6.31 -11.98
C LEU A 113 0.40 -6.14 -12.63
N ARG A 114 -0.69 -6.55 -11.97
CA ARG A 114 -2.05 -6.35 -12.44
C ARG A 114 -2.37 -4.86 -12.55
N ALA A 115 -2.05 -4.06 -11.54
CA ALA A 115 -2.26 -2.62 -11.58
C ALA A 115 -1.46 -1.96 -12.70
N ALA A 116 -0.21 -2.39 -12.92
CA ALA A 116 0.61 -1.88 -14.02
C ALA A 116 0.00 -2.17 -15.39
N GLN A 117 -0.55 -3.36 -15.57
CA GLN A 117 -1.22 -3.76 -16.80
C GLN A 117 -2.53 -2.97 -17.01
N ASP A 118 -3.39 -2.90 -15.98
CA ASP A 118 -4.72 -2.27 -16.08
C ASP A 118 -4.64 -0.76 -16.34
N HIS A 119 -3.58 -0.08 -15.83
CA HIS A 119 -3.41 1.37 -15.88
C HIS A 119 -2.17 1.84 -16.66
N GLN A 120 -1.47 0.94 -17.34
CA GLN A 120 -0.25 1.25 -18.12
C GLN A 120 0.82 1.98 -17.29
N ILE A 121 1.05 1.51 -16.04
CA ILE A 121 1.97 2.13 -15.08
C ILE A 121 3.41 1.70 -15.38
N GLU A 122 4.33 2.67 -15.48
CA GLU A 122 5.77 2.40 -15.49
C GLU A 122 6.26 2.13 -14.07
N LEU A 123 6.55 0.86 -13.78
CA LEU A 123 6.91 0.41 -12.43
C LEU A 123 8.29 0.88 -11.99
N SER A 124 9.22 1.07 -12.92
CA SER A 124 10.57 1.56 -12.62
C SER A 124 10.56 2.99 -12.05
N ASP A 125 9.58 3.80 -12.44
CA ASP A 125 9.40 5.18 -11.96
C ASP A 125 8.50 5.28 -10.72
N SER A 126 7.88 4.17 -10.35
CA SER A 126 6.93 4.09 -9.24
C SER A 126 7.61 3.94 -7.88
N ILE A 127 6.85 4.21 -6.82
CA ILE A 127 7.27 4.04 -5.43
C ILE A 127 6.35 3.00 -4.76
N MET A 128 6.91 2.11 -3.95
CA MET A 128 6.15 1.27 -3.02
C MET A 128 6.36 1.78 -1.59
N VAL A 129 5.27 1.94 -0.86
CA VAL A 129 5.26 2.22 0.58
C VAL A 129 4.52 1.09 1.30
N GLY A 130 5.17 0.46 2.26
CA GLY A 130 4.62 -0.60 3.09
C GLY A 130 5.21 -0.60 4.48
N ASP A 131 4.61 -1.33 5.41
CA ASP A 131 5.07 -1.51 6.78
C ASP A 131 5.75 -2.87 7.00
N LYS A 132 5.65 -3.78 6.01
CA LYS A 132 6.17 -5.15 6.08
C LYS A 132 7.20 -5.44 4.99
N ILE A 133 8.15 -6.31 5.32
CA ILE A 133 9.16 -6.78 4.34
C ILE A 133 8.50 -7.46 3.12
N THR A 134 7.35 -8.09 3.30
CA THR A 134 6.60 -8.69 2.19
C THR A 134 6.17 -7.68 1.14
N ASP A 135 5.95 -6.42 1.51
CA ASP A 135 5.63 -5.34 0.58
C ASP A 135 6.85 -4.99 -0.28
N MET A 136 8.01 -4.90 0.37
CA MET A 136 9.27 -4.60 -0.29
C MET A 136 9.70 -5.71 -1.25
N ILE A 137 9.50 -6.98 -0.85
CA ILE A 137 9.78 -8.13 -1.74
C ILE A 137 8.83 -8.12 -2.94
N ALA A 138 7.53 -7.92 -2.72
CA ALA A 138 6.56 -7.84 -3.81
C ALA A 138 6.90 -6.73 -4.81
N ALA A 139 7.26 -5.54 -4.30
CA ALA A 139 7.66 -4.40 -5.11
C ALA A 139 8.96 -4.66 -5.90
N LYS A 140 9.97 -5.28 -5.25
CA LYS A 140 11.21 -5.67 -5.93
C LYS A 140 10.95 -6.66 -7.06
N ASN A 141 10.14 -7.68 -6.79
CA ASN A 141 9.79 -8.70 -7.78
C ASN A 141 8.93 -8.16 -8.93
N ALA A 142 8.22 -7.05 -8.70
CA ALA A 142 7.47 -6.34 -9.73
C ALA A 142 8.32 -5.35 -10.54
N GLY A 143 9.56 -5.04 -10.13
CA GLY A 143 10.43 -4.09 -10.81
C GLY A 143 10.36 -2.65 -10.27
N ILE A 144 9.76 -2.43 -9.09
CA ILE A 144 9.77 -1.12 -8.43
C ILE A 144 11.11 -0.91 -7.73
N TYR A 145 11.85 0.14 -8.12
CA TYR A 145 13.16 0.43 -7.53
C TYR A 145 13.07 1.21 -6.22
N LYS A 146 12.13 2.15 -6.09
CA LYS A 146 11.93 2.97 -4.88
C LYS A 146 10.99 2.25 -3.91
N ARG A 147 11.56 1.64 -2.88
CA ARG A 147 10.83 0.83 -1.88
C ARG A 147 11.05 1.43 -0.49
N PHE A 148 10.02 2.06 0.03
CA PHE A 148 10.04 2.80 1.29
C PHE A 148 9.31 2.01 2.38
N LEU A 149 10.04 1.67 3.42
CA LEU A 149 9.50 0.92 4.57
C LEU A 149 9.12 1.89 5.69
N LEU A 150 7.88 1.79 6.16
CA LEU A 150 7.46 2.48 7.38
C LEU A 150 7.88 1.67 8.60
N LYS A 151 8.85 2.16 9.38
CA LYS A 151 9.35 1.51 10.57
C LYS A 151 10.04 2.49 11.51
N GLU A 152 9.77 2.37 12.82
CA GLU A 152 10.37 3.26 13.82
C GLU A 152 11.86 2.97 14.07
N ASN A 153 12.27 1.71 14.08
CA ASN A 153 13.65 1.29 14.33
C ASN A 153 14.33 0.77 13.07
N LEU A 154 15.44 1.42 12.70
CA LEU A 154 16.14 1.24 11.43
C LEU A 154 17.31 0.25 11.49
N GLU A 155 17.59 -0.39 12.65
CA GLU A 155 18.87 -1.07 12.92
C GLU A 155 19.13 -2.38 12.15
N LEU A 156 18.13 -2.95 11.46
CA LEU A 156 18.28 -4.20 10.70
C LEU A 156 17.57 -4.15 9.34
N ILE A 157 17.99 -3.24 8.47
CA ILE A 157 17.39 -3.12 7.15
C ILE A 157 18.24 -3.81 6.10
N ASN A 158 17.65 -4.74 5.39
CA ASN A 158 18.26 -5.31 4.20
C ASN A 158 18.22 -4.30 3.06
N HIS A 159 19.33 -3.59 2.83
CA HIS A 159 19.47 -2.57 1.78
C HIS A 159 19.16 -3.07 0.37
N ASN A 160 19.21 -4.36 0.12
CA ASN A 160 18.81 -4.95 -1.16
C ASN A 160 17.27 -4.95 -1.37
N LEU A 161 16.49 -4.88 -0.28
CA LEU A 161 15.03 -4.89 -0.32
C LEU A 161 14.44 -3.49 -0.10
N VAL A 162 15.01 -2.72 0.80
CA VAL A 162 14.52 -1.41 1.24
C VAL A 162 15.47 -0.33 0.73
N THR A 163 14.97 0.63 -0.03
CA THR A 163 15.80 1.77 -0.48
C THR A 163 15.92 2.84 0.58
N LYS A 164 14.85 3.04 1.36
CA LYS A 164 14.84 3.99 2.48
C LYS A 164 13.75 3.63 3.48
N SER A 165 13.95 4.00 4.74
CA SER A 165 12.93 3.84 5.79
C SER A 165 12.54 5.20 6.37
N PHE A 166 11.28 5.26 6.82
CA PHE A 166 10.67 6.46 7.36
C PHE A 166 9.76 6.06 8.53
N LYS A 167 9.50 7.00 9.43
CA LYS A 167 8.58 6.77 10.55
C LYS A 167 7.11 6.90 10.15
N SER A 168 6.82 7.68 9.10
CA SER A 168 5.44 7.96 8.67
C SER A 168 5.37 8.27 7.18
N LEU A 169 4.16 8.17 6.62
CA LEU A 169 3.89 8.62 5.25
C LEU A 169 4.12 10.14 5.10
N LEU A 170 3.93 10.91 6.18
CA LEU A 170 4.16 12.35 6.17
C LEU A 170 5.66 12.68 6.00
N GLU A 171 6.56 11.92 6.64
CA GLU A 171 8.00 12.06 6.40
C GLU A 171 8.37 11.73 4.94
N ILE A 172 7.74 10.71 4.34
CA ILE A 172 7.94 10.40 2.91
C ILE A 172 7.49 11.58 2.04
N ALA A 173 6.31 12.15 2.31
CA ALA A 173 5.79 13.28 1.56
C ALA A 173 6.72 14.49 1.63
N SER A 174 7.19 14.85 2.83
CA SER A 174 8.16 15.93 3.05
C SER A 174 9.49 15.65 2.35
N PHE A 175 10.00 14.42 2.43
CA PHE A 175 11.23 14.03 1.74
C PHE A 175 11.11 14.18 0.22
N LEU A 176 10.00 13.76 -0.38
CA LEU A 176 9.76 13.86 -1.82
C LEU A 176 9.52 15.30 -2.26
N GLU A 177 8.93 16.14 -1.41
CA GLU A 177 8.75 17.57 -1.66
C GLU A 177 10.07 18.32 -1.69
N LEU A 178 10.96 18.06 -0.73
CA LEU A 178 12.30 18.67 -0.65
C LEU A 178 13.24 18.23 -1.78
N ASN A 179 13.04 17.03 -2.32
CA ASN A 179 13.86 16.47 -3.42
C ASN A 179 13.15 16.55 -4.78
N ARG A 180 12.26 17.51 -4.95
CA ARG A 180 11.56 17.80 -6.20
C ARG A 180 12.50 18.57 -7.14
N ASN A 181 13.22 17.85 -8.00
CA ASN A 181 13.98 18.42 -9.12
C ASN A 181 13.21 18.25 -10.43
#